data_6eae7be1f4d5e7b95428cf1a5335a5c1
#
_entry.id   6eae7be1f4d5e7b95428cf1a5335a5c1
#
_cell.length_a   1.000
_cell.length_b   1.000
_cell.length_c   1.000
_cell.angle_alpha   90.00
_cell.angle_beta   90.00
_cell.angle_gamma   90.00
#
_symmetry.space_group_name_H-M   'P 1'
#
loop_
_entity.id
_entity.type
_entity.pdbx_description
1 polymer ?
#
loop_
_entity_poly.entity_id
_entity_poly.type
_entity_poly.pdbx_seq_one_letter_code
_entity_poly.pdbx_strand_id
1 'polypeptide(L)'
;MAGDSRRLPARNLLLPLALGVILLPAVLGSSGTIFNDGDVSWHIATGEWILDHRAIPHTDPFSFTWAGKPWVPIEWLAEVIYAAAYRVAGYSGIAAVVTAALIALHGIVFFNAVRFIRPWIAVGALVLMDLVLIPMMLARPHLLAWVLVAFWTWIMLRARERERAPPLAAALLMIVWANLHGSFAIGLVIAAAFGLEALISEGDKARVVRGWGLFGLACAAAVFVNANGVEGVVHPLRIANLAMLPLIDEWKPSSAGTTPFFFGVLAATALLLVWKRPRLHPVRWGLLGLTVLMAFLQMRHQAVLAILAAMIVPTGFARERLEARGLSPLAAGVAAAFVAIRAMMPIALPYNSANPWKLIAAVPAELRSQPVLNGYGMGGPLILSGIRPYVDGRGDMYGDELVVGYRRIIDGDRPALDQAVHRWGLSWAILPNRYEKLIALLERSGWKKIYGDEAGVIYVRT
;
A
#
# COMPACT_ATOMS: atom_id res chain seq x y z
N MET A 1 -41.26 -0.37 -11.24
CA MET A 1 -41.28 -1.77 -11.68
C MET A 1 -40.21 -2.53 -10.89
N ALA A 2 -40.64 -3.35 -9.93
CA ALA A 2 -39.72 -4.24 -9.20
C ALA A 2 -39.33 -5.38 -10.15
N GLY A 3 -38.11 -5.33 -10.67
CA GLY A 3 -37.55 -6.40 -11.49
C GLY A 3 -37.39 -7.64 -10.65
N ASP A 4 -37.90 -8.76 -11.19
CA ASP A 4 -37.79 -10.08 -10.59
C ASP A 4 -36.33 -10.43 -10.34
N SER A 5 -35.92 -10.42 -9.07
CA SER A 5 -34.53 -10.69 -8.67
C SER A 5 -34.29 -12.19 -8.71
N ARG A 6 -33.73 -12.69 -9.82
CA ARG A 6 -33.34 -14.11 -9.93
C ARG A 6 -32.21 -14.44 -8.99
N ARG A 7 -32.43 -15.34 -8.05
CA ARG A 7 -31.41 -15.86 -7.13
C ARG A 7 -30.47 -16.80 -7.88
N LEU A 8 -29.14 -16.54 -7.77
CA LEU A 8 -28.16 -17.50 -8.27
C LEU A 8 -28.20 -18.77 -7.43
N PRO A 9 -28.25 -19.97 -8.06
CA PRO A 9 -28.14 -21.22 -7.34
C PRO A 9 -26.81 -21.26 -6.56
N ALA A 10 -26.87 -21.62 -5.29
CA ALA A 10 -25.70 -21.64 -4.41
C ALA A 10 -24.53 -22.46 -5.01
N ARG A 11 -24.82 -23.58 -5.65
CA ARG A 11 -23.83 -24.45 -6.32
C ARG A 11 -23.00 -23.74 -7.39
N ASN A 12 -23.57 -22.74 -8.09
CA ASN A 12 -22.87 -21.99 -9.14
C ASN A 12 -21.92 -20.89 -8.58
N LEU A 13 -22.06 -20.59 -7.30
CA LEU A 13 -21.23 -19.62 -6.58
C LEU A 13 -20.06 -20.26 -5.82
N LEU A 14 -20.23 -21.52 -5.36
CA LEU A 14 -19.26 -22.14 -4.44
C LEU A 14 -17.85 -22.23 -5.03
N LEU A 15 -17.70 -22.76 -6.25
CA LEU A 15 -16.39 -22.93 -6.86
C LEU A 15 -15.72 -21.59 -7.23
N PRO A 16 -16.41 -20.63 -7.92
CA PRO A 16 -15.85 -19.29 -8.15
C PRO A 16 -15.49 -18.57 -6.86
N LEU A 17 -16.30 -18.68 -5.80
CA LEU A 17 -16.03 -18.10 -4.49
C LEU A 17 -14.76 -18.72 -3.86
N ALA A 18 -14.69 -20.05 -3.84
CA ALA A 18 -13.55 -20.75 -3.27
C ALA A 18 -12.25 -20.39 -4.00
N LEU A 19 -12.26 -20.37 -5.33
CA LEU A 19 -11.09 -20.05 -6.14
C LEU A 19 -10.72 -18.56 -6.08
N GLY A 20 -11.69 -17.67 -6.35
CA GLY A 20 -11.42 -16.23 -6.49
C GLY A 20 -11.28 -15.49 -5.17
N VAL A 21 -11.96 -15.92 -4.10
CA VAL A 21 -12.01 -15.17 -2.84
C VAL A 21 -11.19 -15.81 -1.73
N ILE A 22 -10.94 -17.11 -1.80
CA ILE A 22 -10.19 -17.80 -0.73
C ILE A 22 -8.84 -18.27 -1.25
N LEU A 23 -8.82 -19.12 -2.27
CA LEU A 23 -7.58 -19.77 -2.70
C LEU A 23 -6.59 -18.79 -3.35
N LEU A 24 -7.04 -17.93 -4.26
CA LEU A 24 -6.18 -16.97 -4.94
C LEU A 24 -5.50 -16.00 -3.93
N PRO A 25 -6.24 -15.30 -3.03
CA PRO A 25 -5.63 -14.48 -1.98
C PRO A 25 -4.74 -15.27 -1.02
N ALA A 26 -5.11 -16.51 -0.68
CA ALA A 26 -4.30 -17.34 0.20
C ALA A 26 -2.94 -17.70 -0.42
N VAL A 27 -2.91 -18.00 -1.72
CA VAL A 27 -1.66 -18.24 -2.47
C VAL A 27 -0.82 -16.96 -2.53
N LEU A 28 -1.41 -15.83 -2.90
CA LEU A 28 -0.72 -14.54 -3.01
C LEU A 28 -0.14 -14.11 -1.66
N GLY A 29 -0.94 -14.13 -0.59
CA GLY A 29 -0.51 -13.75 0.76
C GLY A 29 0.45 -14.74 1.44
N SER A 30 0.63 -15.95 0.86
CA SER A 30 1.59 -16.94 1.34
C SER A 30 2.94 -16.85 0.63
N SER A 31 3.09 -16.01 -0.38
CA SER A 31 4.36 -15.80 -1.07
C SER A 31 5.34 -15.02 -0.20
N GLY A 32 6.57 -15.50 -0.08
CA GLY A 32 7.65 -14.75 0.57
C GLY A 32 7.97 -13.42 -0.14
N THR A 33 7.52 -13.25 -1.40
CA THR A 33 7.72 -12.02 -2.18
C THR A 33 7.03 -10.81 -1.58
N ILE A 34 5.97 -10.99 -0.75
CA ILE A 34 5.33 -9.87 -0.03
C ILE A 34 6.29 -9.17 0.95
N PHE A 35 7.39 -9.82 1.31
CA PHE A 35 8.47 -9.28 2.15
C PHE A 35 9.69 -8.84 1.35
N ASN A 36 9.63 -8.78 0.02
CA ASN A 36 10.75 -8.33 -0.80
C ASN A 36 10.91 -6.80 -0.79
N ASP A 37 10.84 -6.23 0.41
CA ASP A 37 10.94 -4.80 0.66
C ASP A 37 11.50 -4.56 2.07
N GLY A 38 12.56 -3.78 2.17
CA GLY A 38 13.19 -3.42 3.45
C GLY A 38 12.30 -2.55 4.35
N ASP A 39 11.30 -1.87 3.79
CA ASP A 39 10.41 -1.00 4.55
C ASP A 39 9.53 -1.76 5.54
N VAL A 40 9.19 -3.02 5.26
CA VAL A 40 8.43 -3.86 6.19
C VAL A 40 9.08 -3.87 7.58
N SER A 41 10.41 -3.88 7.63
CA SER A 41 11.17 -3.96 8.88
C SER A 41 11.04 -2.68 9.73
N TRP A 42 11.07 -1.48 9.13
CA TRP A 42 10.90 -0.26 9.92
C TRP A 42 9.42 -0.05 10.31
N HIS A 43 8.45 -0.52 9.51
CA HIS A 43 7.04 -0.53 9.92
C HIS A 43 6.83 -1.40 11.17
N ILE A 44 7.46 -2.59 11.20
CA ILE A 44 7.45 -3.44 12.40
C ILE A 44 8.08 -2.70 13.58
N ALA A 45 9.28 -2.14 13.40
CA ALA A 45 10.00 -1.45 14.47
C ALA A 45 9.23 -0.24 15.02
N THR A 46 8.55 0.52 14.16
CA THR A 46 7.71 1.64 14.57
C THR A 46 6.51 1.15 15.39
N GLY A 47 5.81 0.14 14.92
CA GLY A 47 4.69 -0.43 15.66
C GLY A 47 5.13 -1.04 17.00
N GLU A 48 6.29 -1.71 17.06
CA GLU A 48 6.91 -2.19 18.31
C GLU A 48 7.16 -1.03 19.27
N TRP A 49 7.78 0.05 18.78
CA TRP A 49 8.03 1.25 19.57
C TRP A 49 6.74 1.84 20.16
N ILE A 50 5.68 1.96 19.33
CA ILE A 50 4.37 2.47 19.75
C ILE A 50 3.75 1.58 20.85
N LEU A 51 3.79 0.25 20.66
CA LEU A 51 3.24 -0.71 21.64
C LEU A 51 3.99 -0.68 22.98
N ASP A 52 5.32 -0.51 22.94
CA ASP A 52 6.16 -0.50 24.13
C ASP A 52 6.04 0.82 24.91
N HIS A 53 6.01 1.96 24.21
CA HIS A 53 5.93 3.28 24.82
C HIS A 53 4.48 3.75 25.06
N ARG A 54 3.48 3.07 24.47
CA ARG A 54 2.05 3.48 24.49
C ARG A 54 1.85 4.92 24.04
N ALA A 55 2.65 5.36 23.09
CA ALA A 55 2.67 6.71 22.52
C ALA A 55 3.02 6.64 21.05
N ILE A 56 2.63 7.66 20.29
CA ILE A 56 3.00 7.79 18.89
C ILE A 56 4.23 8.70 18.82
N PRO A 57 5.32 8.31 18.12
CA PRO A 57 6.51 9.13 18.04
C PRO A 57 6.26 10.38 17.17
N HIS A 58 6.54 11.56 17.69
CA HIS A 58 6.52 12.82 16.93
C HIS A 58 7.92 13.29 16.52
N THR A 59 8.93 12.53 16.88
CA THR A 59 10.33 12.73 16.51
C THR A 59 10.96 11.40 16.15
N ASP A 60 11.98 11.41 15.28
CA ASP A 60 12.67 10.17 14.87
C ASP A 60 13.41 9.50 16.02
N PRO A 61 13.05 8.26 16.41
CA PRO A 61 13.77 7.50 17.42
C PRO A 61 14.84 6.57 16.83
N PHE A 62 14.89 6.39 15.50
CA PHE A 62 15.61 5.27 14.88
C PHE A 62 16.91 5.63 14.19
N SER A 63 16.96 6.72 13.39
CA SER A 63 18.20 7.08 12.68
C SER A 63 19.12 7.92 13.54
N PHE A 64 20.39 8.04 13.13
CA PHE A 64 21.29 8.99 13.79
C PHE A 64 21.36 10.35 13.07
N THR A 65 21.03 10.38 11.77
CA THR A 65 21.05 11.61 10.97
C THR A 65 19.85 12.53 11.23
N TRP A 66 18.73 11.98 11.68
CA TRP A 66 17.50 12.70 11.97
C TRP A 66 17.05 12.60 13.44
N ALA A 67 17.88 12.02 14.29
CA ALA A 67 17.57 11.74 15.69
C ALA A 67 16.92 12.93 16.41
N GLY A 68 15.76 12.70 17.01
CA GLY A 68 15.02 13.69 17.77
C GLY A 68 14.39 14.83 16.94
N LYS A 69 14.54 14.84 15.62
CA LYS A 69 13.89 15.80 14.73
C LYS A 69 12.45 15.40 14.41
N PRO A 70 11.59 16.36 13.99
CA PRO A 70 10.18 16.09 13.74
C PRO A 70 9.94 14.95 12.75
N TRP A 71 8.99 14.09 13.07
CA TRP A 71 8.46 13.03 12.23
C TRP A 71 6.93 12.94 12.36
N VAL A 72 6.24 12.69 11.25
CA VAL A 72 4.77 12.58 11.18
C VAL A 72 4.41 11.15 10.73
N PRO A 73 4.28 10.17 11.63
CA PRO A 73 3.93 8.78 11.28
C PRO A 73 2.45 8.68 10.93
N ILE A 74 2.11 8.94 9.67
CA ILE A 74 0.72 8.91 9.18
C ILE A 74 0.14 7.50 9.06
N GLU A 75 0.98 6.47 9.15
CA GLU A 75 0.63 5.05 8.95
C GLU A 75 0.64 4.26 10.28
N TRP A 76 0.71 4.97 11.43
CA TRP A 76 0.91 4.39 12.75
C TRP A 76 -0.06 3.23 13.08
N LEU A 77 -1.32 3.31 12.63
CA LEU A 77 -2.31 2.26 12.90
C LEU A 77 -1.97 0.96 12.16
N ALA A 78 -1.49 1.04 10.91
CA ALA A 78 -1.03 -0.13 10.17
C ALA A 78 0.25 -0.72 10.79
N GLU A 79 1.15 0.13 11.27
CA GLU A 79 2.39 -0.27 11.95
C GLU A 79 2.09 -1.03 13.24
N VAL A 80 1.13 -0.56 14.04
CA VAL A 80 0.65 -1.27 15.24
C VAL A 80 0.04 -2.62 14.88
N ILE A 81 -0.77 -2.71 13.82
CA ILE A 81 -1.36 -3.97 13.36
C ILE A 81 -0.26 -4.96 12.96
N TYR A 82 0.74 -4.52 12.21
CA TYR A 82 1.86 -5.37 11.79
C TYR A 82 2.74 -5.81 12.96
N ALA A 83 3.07 -4.90 13.87
CA ALA A 83 3.85 -5.24 15.06
C ALA A 83 3.10 -6.21 15.98
N ALA A 84 1.81 -6.01 16.21
CA ALA A 84 1.00 -6.94 17.01
C ALA A 84 0.97 -8.34 16.37
N ALA A 85 0.80 -8.42 15.06
CA ALA A 85 0.84 -9.68 14.33
C ALA A 85 2.24 -10.34 14.39
N TYR A 86 3.29 -9.53 14.28
CA TYR A 86 4.68 -9.97 14.40
C TYR A 86 4.99 -10.51 15.79
N ARG A 87 4.52 -9.87 16.88
CA ARG A 87 4.67 -10.37 18.25
C ARG A 87 4.03 -11.75 18.45
N VAL A 88 2.90 -12.00 17.79
CA VAL A 88 2.16 -13.26 17.90
C VAL A 88 2.82 -14.40 17.14
N ALA A 89 3.24 -14.17 15.87
CA ALA A 89 3.69 -15.24 14.98
C ALA A 89 4.81 -14.81 14.02
N GLY A 90 5.59 -13.79 14.35
CA GLY A 90 6.66 -13.30 13.49
C GLY A 90 6.15 -12.86 12.10
N TYR A 91 6.95 -13.09 11.09
CA TYR A 91 6.56 -12.80 9.70
C TYR A 91 5.35 -13.61 9.21
N SER A 92 5.09 -14.77 9.81
CA SER A 92 3.88 -15.55 9.51
C SER A 92 2.61 -14.85 9.98
N GLY A 93 2.68 -14.13 11.11
CA GLY A 93 1.59 -13.28 11.60
C GLY A 93 1.28 -12.14 10.62
N ILE A 94 2.30 -11.45 10.10
CA ILE A 94 2.12 -10.40 9.09
C ILE A 94 1.53 -11.00 7.81
N ALA A 95 2.03 -12.16 7.35
CA ALA A 95 1.48 -12.84 6.17
C ALA A 95 0.00 -13.23 6.36
N ALA A 96 -0.42 -13.58 7.58
CA ALA A 96 -1.81 -13.84 7.91
C ALA A 96 -2.67 -12.56 7.81
N VAL A 97 -2.17 -11.40 8.29
CA VAL A 97 -2.84 -10.10 8.13
C VAL A 97 -2.97 -9.74 6.65
N VAL A 98 -1.91 -9.90 5.86
CA VAL A 98 -1.93 -9.66 4.41
C VAL A 98 -2.95 -10.58 3.73
N THR A 99 -2.95 -11.88 4.06
CA THR A 99 -3.91 -12.85 3.52
C THR A 99 -5.35 -12.46 3.86
N ALA A 100 -5.61 -12.05 5.11
CA ALA A 100 -6.93 -11.60 5.55
C ALA A 100 -7.39 -10.36 4.77
N ALA A 101 -6.49 -9.39 4.59
CA ALA A 101 -6.77 -8.17 3.82
C ALA A 101 -7.08 -8.50 2.34
N LEU A 102 -6.32 -9.39 1.71
CA LEU A 102 -6.57 -9.84 0.34
C LEU A 102 -7.90 -10.60 0.23
N ILE A 103 -8.21 -11.51 1.15
CA ILE A 103 -9.53 -12.19 1.18
C ILE A 103 -10.67 -11.18 1.31
N ALA A 104 -10.51 -10.17 2.17
CA ALA A 104 -11.51 -9.11 2.33
C ALA A 104 -11.67 -8.28 1.04
N LEU A 105 -10.56 -7.85 0.43
CA LEU A 105 -10.55 -7.13 -0.84
C LEU A 105 -11.27 -7.92 -1.94
N HIS A 106 -10.84 -9.16 -2.17
CA HIS A 106 -11.43 -10.04 -3.18
C HIS A 106 -12.91 -10.34 -2.92
N GLY A 107 -13.27 -10.53 -1.64
CA GLY A 107 -14.67 -10.72 -1.25
C GLY A 107 -15.53 -9.51 -1.59
N ILE A 108 -15.09 -8.30 -1.26
CA ILE A 108 -15.81 -7.06 -1.57
C ILE A 108 -15.99 -6.91 -3.09
N VAL A 109 -14.90 -7.06 -3.85
CA VAL A 109 -14.92 -6.94 -5.32
C VAL A 109 -15.80 -8.03 -5.94
N PHE A 110 -15.65 -9.29 -5.55
CA PHE A 110 -16.41 -10.41 -6.07
C PHE A 110 -17.91 -10.24 -5.82
N PHE A 111 -18.32 -10.00 -4.55
CA PHE A 111 -19.74 -9.86 -4.21
C PHE A 111 -20.37 -8.60 -4.82
N ASN A 112 -19.59 -7.56 -5.09
CA ASN A 112 -20.07 -6.44 -5.87
C ASN A 112 -20.26 -6.84 -7.34
N ALA A 113 -19.28 -7.49 -7.96
CA ALA A 113 -19.26 -7.82 -9.38
C ALA A 113 -20.35 -8.85 -9.77
N VAL A 114 -20.54 -9.93 -8.98
CA VAL A 114 -21.52 -11.00 -9.29
C VAL A 114 -22.98 -10.54 -9.29
N ARG A 115 -23.26 -9.35 -8.83
CA ARG A 115 -24.59 -8.72 -8.93
C ARG A 115 -24.90 -8.26 -10.35
N PHE A 116 -23.89 -8.11 -11.20
CA PHE A 116 -23.97 -7.52 -12.53
C PHE A 116 -23.44 -8.45 -13.63
N ILE A 117 -22.51 -9.33 -13.30
CA ILE A 117 -21.83 -10.24 -14.23
C ILE A 117 -21.80 -11.67 -13.67
N ARG A 118 -21.59 -12.64 -14.56
CA ARG A 118 -21.51 -14.07 -14.17
C ARG A 118 -20.33 -14.32 -13.22
N PRO A 119 -20.44 -15.25 -12.25
CA PRO A 119 -19.40 -15.51 -11.24
C PRO A 119 -18.01 -15.79 -11.83
N TRP A 120 -17.92 -16.55 -12.92
CA TRP A 120 -16.62 -16.82 -13.57
C TRP A 120 -16.02 -15.60 -14.26
N ILE A 121 -16.85 -14.68 -14.76
CA ILE A 121 -16.37 -13.40 -15.28
C ILE A 121 -15.88 -12.52 -14.14
N ALA A 122 -16.53 -12.59 -12.97
CA ALA A 122 -16.05 -11.90 -11.77
C ALA A 122 -14.69 -12.44 -11.30
N VAL A 123 -14.45 -13.76 -11.35
CA VAL A 123 -13.11 -14.34 -11.09
C VAL A 123 -12.10 -13.82 -12.12
N GLY A 124 -12.46 -13.76 -13.40
CA GLY A 124 -11.58 -13.18 -14.42
C GLY A 124 -11.23 -11.71 -14.15
N ALA A 125 -12.19 -10.91 -13.63
CA ALA A 125 -11.95 -9.52 -13.24
C ALA A 125 -11.00 -9.44 -12.02
N LEU A 126 -11.10 -10.36 -11.05
CA LEU A 126 -10.15 -10.46 -9.94
C LEU A 126 -8.73 -10.78 -10.44
N VAL A 127 -8.60 -11.74 -11.35
CA VAL A 127 -7.29 -12.09 -11.94
C VAL A 127 -6.67 -10.90 -12.68
N LEU A 128 -7.46 -10.15 -13.46
CA LEU A 128 -6.97 -8.94 -14.13
C LEU A 128 -6.55 -7.86 -13.11
N MET A 129 -7.30 -7.71 -12.03
CA MET A 129 -6.93 -6.81 -10.93
C MET A 129 -5.59 -7.25 -10.32
N ASP A 130 -5.43 -8.52 -10.01
CA ASP A 130 -4.21 -9.05 -9.37
C ASP A 130 -2.97 -8.93 -10.24
N LEU A 131 -3.09 -9.11 -11.57
CA LEU A 131 -1.96 -8.89 -12.50
C LEU A 131 -1.39 -7.46 -12.38
N VAL A 132 -2.22 -6.49 -12.00
CA VAL A 132 -1.78 -5.11 -11.73
C VAL A 132 -1.28 -4.96 -10.30
N LEU A 133 -1.89 -5.66 -9.32
CA LEU A 133 -1.55 -5.53 -7.91
C LEU A 133 -0.26 -6.27 -7.54
N ILE A 134 0.03 -7.43 -8.14
CA ILE A 134 1.15 -8.31 -7.77
C ILE A 134 2.49 -7.57 -7.66
N PRO A 135 2.91 -6.70 -8.59
CA PRO A 135 4.18 -5.98 -8.48
C PRO A 135 4.26 -5.04 -7.25
N MET A 136 3.11 -4.63 -6.71
CA MET A 136 2.98 -3.73 -5.56
C MET A 136 2.46 -4.45 -4.31
N MET A 137 2.36 -5.80 -4.35
CA MET A 137 1.81 -6.60 -3.26
C MET A 137 2.91 -6.85 -2.22
N LEU A 138 3.20 -5.81 -1.46
CA LEU A 138 4.17 -5.79 -0.38
C LEU A 138 3.45 -5.68 0.97
N ALA A 139 4.03 -6.24 2.03
CA ALA A 139 3.46 -6.19 3.38
C ALA A 139 3.64 -4.78 4.00
N ARG A 140 3.09 -3.77 3.33
CA ARG A 140 3.13 -2.34 3.69
C ARG A 140 1.71 -1.81 3.96
N PRO A 141 1.56 -0.66 4.63
CA PRO A 141 0.26 -0.06 4.99
C PRO A 141 -0.72 0.11 3.82
N HIS A 142 -0.24 0.40 2.61
CA HIS A 142 -1.08 0.58 1.43
C HIS A 142 -1.94 -0.64 1.11
N LEU A 143 -1.46 -1.87 1.40
CA LEU A 143 -2.22 -3.09 1.15
C LEU A 143 -3.50 -3.15 2.01
N LEU A 144 -3.42 -2.71 3.27
CA LEU A 144 -4.60 -2.60 4.13
C LEU A 144 -5.54 -1.49 3.62
N ALA A 145 -5.00 -0.41 3.08
CA ALA A 145 -5.78 0.67 2.50
C ALA A 145 -6.56 0.25 1.24
N TRP A 146 -6.09 -0.75 0.46
CA TRP A 146 -6.84 -1.29 -0.68
C TRP A 146 -8.21 -1.84 -0.29
N VAL A 147 -8.31 -2.46 0.87
CA VAL A 147 -9.58 -2.92 1.43
C VAL A 147 -10.53 -1.74 1.66
N LEU A 148 -9.99 -0.63 2.20
CA LEU A 148 -10.78 0.59 2.42
C LEU A 148 -11.22 1.22 1.11
N VAL A 149 -10.37 1.27 0.07
CA VAL A 149 -10.76 1.74 -1.27
C VAL A 149 -11.94 0.94 -1.81
N ALA A 150 -11.87 -0.39 -1.77
CA ALA A 150 -12.93 -1.26 -2.26
C ALA A 150 -14.23 -1.12 -1.45
N PHE A 151 -14.12 -1.15 -0.11
CA PHE A 151 -15.28 -1.06 0.78
C PHE A 151 -15.95 0.32 0.70
N TRP A 152 -15.16 1.39 0.65
CA TRP A 152 -15.66 2.75 0.44
C TRP A 152 -16.40 2.89 -0.88
N THR A 153 -15.81 2.40 -1.97
CA THR A 153 -16.45 2.40 -3.28
C THR A 153 -17.76 1.59 -3.27
N TRP A 154 -17.79 0.45 -2.57
CA TRP A 154 -19.01 -0.31 -2.39
C TRP A 154 -20.11 0.48 -1.66
N ILE A 155 -19.77 1.22 -0.59
CA ILE A 155 -20.73 2.10 0.12
C ILE A 155 -21.28 3.17 -0.84
N MET A 156 -20.43 3.81 -1.65
CA MET A 156 -20.86 4.84 -2.60
C MET A 156 -21.79 4.27 -3.68
N LEU A 157 -21.44 3.12 -4.25
CA LEU A 157 -22.29 2.41 -5.22
C LEU A 157 -23.65 2.06 -4.63
N ARG A 158 -23.68 1.57 -3.38
CA ARG A 158 -24.94 1.24 -2.68
C ARG A 158 -25.79 2.47 -2.38
N ALA A 159 -25.14 3.60 -2.03
CA ALA A 159 -25.84 4.85 -1.83
C ALA A 159 -26.53 5.32 -3.12
N ARG A 160 -25.82 5.24 -4.25
CA ARG A 160 -26.40 5.59 -5.57
C ARG A 160 -27.55 4.67 -5.99
N GLU A 161 -27.43 3.36 -5.72
CA GLU A 161 -28.52 2.42 -6.02
C GLU A 161 -29.80 2.70 -5.22
N ARG A 162 -29.66 3.27 -4.02
CA ARG A 162 -30.78 3.63 -3.14
C ARG A 162 -31.27 5.05 -3.33
N GLU A 163 -30.63 5.81 -4.21
CA GLU A 163 -30.89 7.25 -4.43
C GLU A 163 -30.85 8.05 -3.12
N ARG A 164 -29.88 7.74 -2.25
CA ARG A 164 -29.68 8.37 -0.95
C ARG A 164 -28.21 8.59 -0.69
N ALA A 165 -27.87 9.63 0.09
CA ALA A 165 -26.52 9.77 0.61
C ALA A 165 -26.14 8.57 1.51
N PRO A 166 -24.84 8.24 1.64
CA PRO A 166 -24.37 7.27 2.61
C PRO A 166 -24.79 7.64 4.04
N PRO A 167 -24.96 6.66 4.95
CA PRO A 167 -25.21 6.97 6.35
C PRO A 167 -24.03 7.74 6.94
N LEU A 168 -24.27 8.73 7.79
CA LEU A 168 -23.21 9.54 8.42
C LEU A 168 -22.18 8.68 9.17
N ALA A 169 -22.62 7.55 9.76
CA ALA A 169 -21.72 6.61 10.40
C ALA A 169 -20.61 6.07 9.46
N ALA A 170 -20.84 6.06 8.14
CA ALA A 170 -19.80 5.66 7.20
C ALA A 170 -18.61 6.65 7.19
N ALA A 171 -18.80 7.90 7.58
CA ALA A 171 -17.71 8.87 7.71
C ALA A 171 -16.68 8.45 8.78
N LEU A 172 -17.04 7.61 9.76
CA LEU A 172 -16.10 7.05 10.74
C LEU A 172 -14.99 6.22 10.09
N LEU A 173 -15.23 5.63 8.90
CA LEU A 173 -14.19 4.95 8.13
C LEU A 173 -13.07 5.90 7.71
N MET A 174 -13.35 7.18 7.52
CA MET A 174 -12.32 8.18 7.20
C MET A 174 -11.38 8.42 8.38
N ILE A 175 -11.85 8.26 9.63
CA ILE A 175 -10.98 8.28 10.82
C ILE A 175 -9.98 7.13 10.75
N VAL A 176 -10.48 5.90 10.52
CA VAL A 176 -9.63 4.71 10.40
C VAL A 176 -8.63 4.89 9.26
N TRP A 177 -9.09 5.36 8.11
CA TRP A 177 -8.25 5.51 6.91
C TRP A 177 -7.16 6.57 7.09
N ALA A 178 -7.48 7.73 7.67
CA ALA A 178 -6.53 8.82 7.93
C ALA A 178 -5.42 8.45 8.93
N ASN A 179 -5.66 7.45 9.81
CA ASN A 179 -4.68 6.91 10.74
C ASN A 179 -3.92 5.68 10.18
N LEU A 180 -4.40 5.11 9.07
CA LEU A 180 -3.85 3.88 8.51
C LEU A 180 -2.96 4.15 7.29
N HIS A 181 -3.31 5.14 6.43
CA HIS A 181 -2.55 5.42 5.20
C HIS A 181 -2.96 6.75 4.56
N GLY A 182 -1.99 7.49 4.02
CA GLY A 182 -2.21 8.79 3.36
C GLY A 182 -3.16 8.79 2.16
N SER A 183 -3.56 7.64 1.63
CA SER A 183 -4.55 7.52 0.53
C SER A 183 -5.98 7.87 0.92
N PHE A 184 -6.27 8.26 2.16
CA PHE A 184 -7.60 8.76 2.56
C PHE A 184 -8.10 9.91 1.67
N ALA A 185 -7.18 10.71 1.11
CA ALA A 185 -7.50 11.76 0.15
C ALA A 185 -8.26 11.23 -1.08
N ILE A 186 -7.91 10.03 -1.55
CA ILE A 186 -8.62 9.34 -2.65
C ILE A 186 -10.05 9.01 -2.23
N GLY A 187 -10.26 8.64 -0.97
CA GLY A 187 -11.59 8.42 -0.40
C GLY A 187 -12.49 9.65 -0.49
N LEU A 188 -11.95 10.84 -0.21
CA LEU A 188 -12.67 12.10 -0.38
C LEU A 188 -13.02 12.37 -1.84
N VAL A 189 -12.10 12.14 -2.77
CA VAL A 189 -12.34 12.29 -4.22
C VAL A 189 -13.43 11.34 -4.71
N ILE A 190 -13.42 10.07 -4.27
CA ILE A 190 -14.45 9.09 -4.60
C ILE A 190 -15.82 9.57 -4.08
N ALA A 191 -15.90 10.01 -2.82
CA ALA A 191 -17.15 10.51 -2.25
C ALA A 191 -17.69 11.73 -3.01
N ALA A 192 -16.81 12.68 -3.36
CA ALA A 192 -17.16 13.85 -4.15
C ALA A 192 -17.70 13.49 -5.55
N ALA A 193 -17.04 12.53 -6.23
CA ALA A 193 -17.48 12.05 -7.55
C ALA A 193 -18.90 11.44 -7.47
N PHE A 194 -19.16 10.58 -6.50
CA PHE A 194 -20.50 9.98 -6.34
C PHE A 194 -21.56 10.98 -5.86
N GLY A 195 -21.18 11.98 -5.06
CA GLY A 195 -22.04 13.12 -4.72
C GLY A 195 -22.41 13.96 -5.94
N LEU A 196 -21.44 14.21 -6.83
CA LEU A 196 -21.67 14.89 -8.11
C LEU A 196 -22.58 14.05 -9.03
N GLU A 197 -22.38 12.72 -9.10
CA GLU A 197 -23.28 11.83 -9.82
C GLU A 197 -24.70 11.94 -9.31
N ALA A 198 -24.90 11.97 -7.98
CA ALA A 198 -26.21 12.16 -7.36
C ALA A 198 -26.81 13.52 -7.74
N LEU A 199 -26.02 14.57 -7.68
CA LEU A 199 -26.45 15.94 -8.00
C LEU A 199 -26.90 16.07 -9.46
N ILE A 200 -26.24 15.41 -10.38
CA ILE A 200 -26.60 15.42 -11.81
C ILE A 200 -27.87 14.59 -12.06
N SER A 201 -27.98 13.41 -11.44
CA SER A 201 -29.00 12.38 -11.78
C SER A 201 -30.33 12.58 -11.08
N GLU A 202 -30.36 13.08 -9.84
CA GLU A 202 -31.56 13.14 -9.03
C GLU A 202 -32.31 14.45 -9.23
N GLY A 203 -33.67 14.43 -9.24
CA GLY A 203 -34.51 15.63 -9.44
C GLY A 203 -34.51 16.59 -8.26
N ASP A 204 -34.59 16.08 -7.03
CA ASP A 204 -34.58 16.88 -5.81
C ASP A 204 -33.14 17.27 -5.39
N LYS A 205 -32.65 18.35 -6.00
CA LYS A 205 -31.32 18.87 -5.76
C LYS A 205 -31.10 19.31 -4.31
N ALA A 206 -32.15 19.87 -3.65
CA ALA A 206 -32.04 20.33 -2.27
C ALA A 206 -31.81 19.17 -1.31
N ARG A 207 -32.50 18.04 -1.50
CA ARG A 207 -32.30 16.80 -0.75
C ARG A 207 -30.89 16.23 -0.98
N VAL A 208 -30.43 16.23 -2.24
CA VAL A 208 -29.08 15.74 -2.59
C VAL A 208 -28.01 16.59 -1.93
N VAL A 209 -28.05 17.91 -2.09
CA VAL A 209 -27.08 18.83 -1.49
C VAL A 209 -27.06 18.70 0.03
N ARG A 210 -28.23 18.61 0.68
CA ARG A 210 -28.30 18.42 2.14
C ARG A 210 -27.67 17.08 2.55
N GLY A 211 -28.05 15.95 1.91
CA GLY A 211 -27.59 14.62 2.31
C GLY A 211 -26.10 14.39 2.00
N TRP A 212 -25.70 14.62 0.75
CA TRP A 212 -24.31 14.43 0.33
C TRP A 212 -23.37 15.52 0.86
N GLY A 213 -23.87 16.77 0.99
CA GLY A 213 -23.10 17.85 1.59
C GLY A 213 -22.80 17.61 3.06
N LEU A 214 -23.82 17.20 3.85
CA LEU A 214 -23.62 16.83 5.26
C LEU A 214 -22.66 15.62 5.39
N PHE A 215 -22.80 14.60 4.55
CA PHE A 215 -21.90 13.47 4.51
C PHE A 215 -20.46 13.89 4.15
N GLY A 216 -20.30 14.75 3.13
CA GLY A 216 -18.98 15.28 2.74
C GLY A 216 -18.32 16.10 3.85
N LEU A 217 -19.09 16.95 4.55
CA LEU A 217 -18.61 17.70 5.72
C LEU A 217 -18.20 16.75 6.86
N ALA A 218 -18.99 15.72 7.12
CA ALA A 218 -18.64 14.69 8.12
C ALA A 218 -17.33 13.97 7.75
N CYS A 219 -17.14 13.61 6.47
CA CYS A 219 -15.88 13.01 6.00
C CYS A 219 -14.70 13.98 6.13
N ALA A 220 -14.88 15.24 5.74
CA ALA A 220 -13.86 16.28 5.87
C ALA A 220 -13.48 16.54 7.34
N ALA A 221 -14.44 16.50 8.27
CA ALA A 221 -14.16 16.61 9.69
C ALA A 221 -13.47 15.35 10.24
N ALA A 222 -13.89 14.17 9.79
CA ALA A 222 -13.38 12.88 10.25
C ALA A 222 -11.89 12.70 9.99
N VAL A 223 -11.34 13.18 8.86
CA VAL A 223 -9.91 13.04 8.54
C VAL A 223 -9.00 13.81 9.50
N PHE A 224 -9.51 14.83 10.21
CA PHE A 224 -8.76 15.55 11.24
C PHE A 224 -8.72 14.79 12.58
N VAL A 225 -9.51 13.74 12.74
CA VAL A 225 -9.44 12.84 13.91
C VAL A 225 -8.34 11.81 13.66
N ASN A 226 -7.10 12.27 13.66
CA ASN A 226 -5.91 11.45 13.51
C ASN A 226 -4.86 11.85 14.56
N ALA A 227 -3.85 11.00 14.77
CA ALA A 227 -2.85 11.20 15.80
C ALA A 227 -1.99 12.46 15.59
N ASN A 228 -1.90 12.95 14.36
CA ASN A 228 -1.05 14.09 13.97
C ASN A 228 -1.89 15.37 13.73
N GLY A 229 -3.22 15.34 13.95
CA GLY A 229 -4.11 16.47 13.76
C GLY A 229 -4.05 17.05 12.33
N VAL A 230 -3.87 18.37 12.23
CA VAL A 230 -3.76 19.07 10.94
C VAL A 230 -2.56 18.58 10.12
N GLU A 231 -1.44 18.30 10.78
CA GLU A 231 -0.23 17.80 10.10
C GLU A 231 -0.50 16.45 9.38
N GLY A 232 -1.26 15.54 9.99
CA GLY A 232 -1.62 14.27 9.35
C GLY A 232 -2.45 14.44 8.06
N VAL A 233 -3.21 15.54 7.92
CA VAL A 233 -3.98 15.86 6.72
C VAL A 233 -3.13 16.58 5.67
N VAL A 234 -2.25 17.48 6.08
CA VAL A 234 -1.44 18.30 5.17
C VAL A 234 -0.20 17.54 4.69
N HIS A 235 0.36 16.64 5.49
CA HIS A 235 1.58 15.91 5.18
C HIS A 235 1.56 15.16 3.84
N PRO A 236 0.52 14.40 3.46
CA PRO A 236 0.44 13.79 2.13
C PRO A 236 0.51 14.79 0.97
N LEU A 237 0.01 16.01 1.17
CA LEU A 237 0.09 17.07 0.16
C LEU A 237 1.51 17.66 0.08
N ARG A 238 2.21 17.75 1.21
CA ARG A 238 3.63 18.18 1.24
C ARG A 238 4.52 17.16 0.57
N ILE A 239 4.32 15.86 0.85
CA ILE A 239 5.06 14.77 0.19
C ILE A 239 4.94 14.90 -1.33
N ALA A 240 3.74 15.18 -1.87
CA ALA A 240 3.52 15.28 -3.30
C ALA A 240 4.36 16.38 -4.00
N ASN A 241 4.96 17.30 -3.25
CA ASN A 241 5.78 18.40 -3.75
C ASN A 241 7.29 18.24 -3.47
N LEU A 242 7.73 17.11 -2.90
CA LEU A 242 9.15 16.88 -2.60
C LEU A 242 9.95 16.63 -3.89
N ALA A 243 11.10 17.29 -4.02
CA ALA A 243 11.98 17.13 -5.18
C ALA A 243 12.63 15.74 -5.27
N MET A 244 12.65 15.00 -4.16
CA MET A 244 13.20 13.65 -4.08
C MET A 244 12.30 12.57 -4.70
N LEU A 245 10.99 12.81 -4.92
CA LEU A 245 10.04 11.78 -5.36
C LEU A 245 10.47 11.02 -6.63
N PRO A 246 11.02 11.66 -7.67
CA PRO A 246 11.51 10.95 -8.85
C PRO A 246 12.65 9.96 -8.58
N LEU A 247 13.27 10.03 -7.38
CA LEU A 247 14.34 9.12 -6.96
C LEU A 247 13.79 7.82 -6.35
N ILE A 248 12.52 7.81 -5.95
CA ILE A 248 11.82 6.67 -5.35
C ILE A 248 11.00 5.97 -6.43
N ASP A 249 11.23 4.68 -6.65
CA ASP A 249 10.70 3.96 -7.81
C ASP A 249 9.16 4.00 -7.90
N GLU A 250 8.44 3.85 -6.81
CA GLU A 250 6.97 3.85 -6.79
C GLU A 250 6.32 5.20 -7.14
N TRP A 251 7.07 6.29 -7.05
CA TRP A 251 6.62 7.64 -7.42
C TRP A 251 6.93 8.02 -8.86
N LYS A 252 7.69 7.18 -9.56
CA LYS A 252 8.02 7.41 -10.98
C LYS A 252 6.78 7.23 -11.87
N PRO A 253 6.76 7.88 -13.04
CA PRO A 253 5.77 7.61 -14.06
C PRO A 253 5.78 6.14 -14.49
N SER A 254 4.59 5.61 -14.80
CA SER A 254 4.45 4.27 -15.34
C SER A 254 5.06 4.16 -16.73
N SER A 255 5.79 3.10 -17.00
CA SER A 255 6.36 2.81 -18.32
C SER A 255 6.17 1.34 -18.69
N ALA A 256 6.08 1.04 -19.99
CA ALA A 256 5.94 -0.34 -20.45
C ALA A 256 7.15 -1.22 -20.09
N GLY A 257 8.33 -0.63 -19.91
CA GLY A 257 9.53 -1.34 -19.48
C GLY A 257 9.51 -1.74 -18.01
N THR A 258 8.88 -0.93 -17.14
CA THR A 258 8.85 -1.17 -15.69
C THR A 258 7.57 -1.87 -15.22
N THR A 259 6.43 -1.62 -15.91
CA THR A 259 5.11 -2.17 -15.52
C THR A 259 4.37 -2.77 -16.72
N PRO A 260 4.92 -3.78 -17.44
CA PRO A 260 4.34 -4.32 -18.66
C PRO A 260 2.94 -4.92 -18.44
N PHE A 261 2.70 -5.59 -17.31
CA PHE A 261 1.39 -6.17 -16.99
C PHE A 261 0.31 -5.10 -16.85
N PHE A 262 0.63 -3.94 -16.26
CA PHE A 262 -0.31 -2.81 -16.18
C PHE A 262 -0.77 -2.37 -17.57
N PHE A 263 0.16 -2.15 -18.52
CA PHE A 263 -0.19 -1.73 -19.87
C PHE A 263 -0.96 -2.81 -20.64
N GLY A 264 -0.60 -4.09 -20.46
CA GLY A 264 -1.32 -5.21 -21.06
C GLY A 264 -2.77 -5.31 -20.54
N VAL A 265 -2.98 -5.23 -19.23
CA VAL A 265 -4.31 -5.23 -18.61
C VAL A 265 -5.12 -4.00 -19.01
N LEU A 266 -4.49 -2.82 -19.05
CA LEU A 266 -5.15 -1.58 -19.47
C LEU A 266 -5.63 -1.68 -20.92
N ALA A 267 -4.79 -2.17 -21.83
CA ALA A 267 -5.14 -2.38 -23.23
C ALA A 267 -6.27 -3.42 -23.39
N ALA A 268 -6.16 -4.57 -22.71
CA ALA A 268 -7.18 -5.61 -22.74
C ALA A 268 -8.53 -5.10 -22.21
N THR A 269 -8.49 -4.32 -21.10
CA THR A 269 -9.69 -3.71 -20.52
C THR A 269 -10.28 -2.67 -21.47
N ALA A 270 -9.47 -1.80 -22.09
CA ALA A 270 -9.94 -0.82 -23.06
C ALA A 270 -10.63 -1.49 -24.27
N LEU A 271 -10.01 -2.53 -24.83
CA LEU A 271 -10.62 -3.32 -25.91
C LEU A 271 -11.96 -3.96 -25.49
N LEU A 272 -12.01 -4.51 -24.27
CA LEU A 272 -13.25 -5.07 -23.69
C LEU A 272 -14.35 -4.00 -23.57
N LEU A 273 -13.99 -2.81 -23.09
CA LEU A 273 -14.91 -1.68 -22.91
C LEU A 273 -15.46 -1.19 -24.28
N VAL A 274 -14.59 -1.09 -25.29
CA VAL A 274 -14.99 -0.72 -26.66
C VAL A 274 -15.92 -1.79 -27.25
N TRP A 275 -15.60 -3.08 -27.06
CA TRP A 275 -16.42 -4.20 -27.56
C TRP A 275 -17.76 -4.32 -26.84
N LYS A 276 -17.76 -4.30 -25.51
CA LYS A 276 -18.96 -4.57 -24.70
C LYS A 276 -19.82 -3.33 -24.42
N ARG A 277 -19.24 -2.13 -24.53
CA ARG A 277 -19.90 -0.82 -24.36
C ARG A 277 -20.78 -0.75 -23.10
N PRO A 278 -20.17 -0.90 -21.89
CA PRO A 278 -20.94 -0.81 -20.64
C PRO A 278 -21.57 0.57 -20.48
N ARG A 279 -22.78 0.62 -19.92
CA ARG A 279 -23.51 1.86 -19.68
C ARG A 279 -23.17 2.42 -18.30
N LEU A 280 -22.08 3.16 -18.19
CA LEU A 280 -21.70 3.86 -16.98
C LEU A 280 -22.12 5.35 -17.05
N HIS A 281 -22.46 5.90 -15.89
CA HIS A 281 -22.68 7.33 -15.75
C HIS A 281 -21.42 8.13 -16.12
N PRO A 282 -21.51 9.30 -16.80
CA PRO A 282 -20.34 10.09 -17.23
C PRO A 282 -19.36 10.40 -16.08
N VAL A 283 -19.85 10.67 -14.88
CA VAL A 283 -19.01 10.93 -13.70
C VAL A 283 -18.15 9.71 -13.35
N ARG A 284 -18.66 8.49 -13.50
CA ARG A 284 -17.87 7.25 -13.26
C ARG A 284 -16.77 7.09 -14.30
N TRP A 285 -17.06 7.44 -15.56
CA TRP A 285 -16.02 7.52 -16.60
C TRP A 285 -14.97 8.58 -16.27
N GLY A 286 -15.40 9.76 -15.79
CA GLY A 286 -14.49 10.81 -15.33
C GLY A 286 -13.59 10.36 -14.17
N LEU A 287 -14.16 9.65 -13.16
CA LEU A 287 -13.40 9.11 -12.04
C LEU A 287 -12.37 8.06 -12.51
N LEU A 288 -12.75 7.14 -13.39
CA LEU A 288 -11.83 6.17 -13.98
C LEU A 288 -10.76 6.86 -14.83
N GLY A 289 -11.12 7.85 -15.63
CA GLY A 289 -10.17 8.65 -16.42
C GLY A 289 -9.16 9.40 -15.55
N LEU A 290 -9.62 9.99 -14.45
CA LEU A 290 -8.73 10.63 -13.46
C LEU A 290 -7.75 9.62 -12.87
N THR A 291 -8.22 8.43 -12.47
CA THR A 291 -7.33 7.42 -11.90
C THR A 291 -6.39 6.79 -12.93
N VAL A 292 -6.78 6.72 -14.22
CA VAL A 292 -5.85 6.39 -15.32
C VAL A 292 -4.75 7.43 -15.40
N LEU A 293 -5.09 8.73 -15.42
CA LEU A 293 -4.09 9.80 -15.42
C LEU A 293 -3.14 9.70 -14.23
N MET A 294 -3.68 9.52 -13.02
CA MET A 294 -2.87 9.35 -11.81
C MET A 294 -1.94 8.13 -11.92
N ALA A 295 -2.42 7.01 -12.46
CA ALA A 295 -1.62 5.80 -12.65
C ALA A 295 -0.49 5.98 -13.68
N PHE A 296 -0.68 6.81 -14.71
CA PHE A 296 0.39 7.18 -15.65
C PHE A 296 1.43 8.08 -14.99
N LEU A 297 1.00 9.04 -14.19
CA LEU A 297 1.89 9.99 -13.52
C LEU A 297 2.74 9.31 -12.41
N GLN A 298 2.16 8.33 -11.70
CA GLN A 298 2.85 7.63 -10.61
C GLN A 298 2.39 6.17 -10.54
N MET A 299 3.34 5.22 -10.55
CA MET A 299 3.06 3.78 -10.55
C MET A 299 2.19 3.33 -9.36
N ARG A 300 2.35 3.93 -8.19
CA ARG A 300 1.59 3.59 -6.98
C ARG A 300 0.07 3.71 -7.14
N HIS A 301 -0.43 4.52 -8.08
CA HIS A 301 -1.85 4.68 -8.34
C HIS A 301 -2.45 3.61 -9.26
N GLN A 302 -1.63 2.73 -9.85
CA GLN A 302 -2.12 1.61 -10.66
C GLN A 302 -3.05 0.68 -9.86
N ALA A 303 -2.71 0.43 -8.58
CA ALA A 303 -3.54 -0.39 -7.70
C ALA A 303 -4.93 0.23 -7.47
N VAL A 304 -5.00 1.54 -7.23
CA VAL A 304 -6.27 2.26 -7.03
C VAL A 304 -7.13 2.16 -8.29
N LEU A 305 -6.54 2.37 -9.46
CA LEU A 305 -7.25 2.22 -10.75
C LEU A 305 -7.79 0.80 -10.93
N ALA A 306 -6.97 -0.23 -10.67
CA ALA A 306 -7.37 -1.63 -10.83
C ALA A 306 -8.55 -1.99 -9.92
N ILE A 307 -8.51 -1.58 -8.65
CA ILE A 307 -9.60 -1.80 -7.69
C ILE A 307 -10.86 -1.04 -8.11
N LEU A 308 -10.75 0.26 -8.45
CA LEU A 308 -11.91 1.05 -8.88
C LEU A 308 -12.52 0.53 -10.18
N ALA A 309 -11.71 0.10 -11.14
CA ALA A 309 -12.19 -0.51 -12.37
C ALA A 309 -12.94 -1.82 -12.09
N ALA A 310 -12.39 -2.70 -11.25
CA ALA A 310 -13.04 -3.95 -10.86
C ALA A 310 -14.36 -3.73 -10.09
N MET A 311 -14.48 -2.63 -9.35
CA MET A 311 -15.71 -2.26 -8.62
C MET A 311 -16.75 -1.57 -9.51
N ILE A 312 -16.35 -0.64 -10.39
CA ILE A 312 -17.24 0.24 -11.13
C ILE A 312 -17.67 -0.35 -12.47
N VAL A 313 -16.73 -0.90 -13.25
CA VAL A 313 -17.03 -1.40 -14.61
C VAL A 313 -18.13 -2.44 -14.67
N PRO A 314 -18.19 -3.44 -13.77
CA PRO A 314 -19.28 -4.41 -13.75
C PRO A 314 -20.68 -3.78 -13.67
N THR A 315 -20.82 -2.65 -12.98
CA THR A 315 -22.12 -1.99 -12.80
C THR A 315 -22.75 -1.49 -14.10
N GLY A 316 -21.94 -1.32 -15.17
CA GLY A 316 -22.39 -0.89 -16.50
C GLY A 316 -22.98 -2.02 -17.37
N PHE A 317 -22.87 -3.29 -16.93
CA PHE A 317 -23.37 -4.45 -17.69
C PHE A 317 -24.74 -4.94 -17.22
N ALA A 318 -25.29 -4.38 -16.16
CA ALA A 318 -26.52 -4.85 -15.53
C ALA A 318 -27.73 -4.77 -16.48
N ARG A 319 -28.22 -5.92 -16.93
CA ARG A 319 -29.57 -6.08 -17.46
C ARG A 319 -30.55 -6.59 -16.39
N GLU A 320 -30.08 -7.44 -15.48
CA GLU A 320 -30.84 -8.00 -14.35
C GLU A 320 -29.94 -7.97 -13.11
N ARG A 321 -30.41 -7.37 -12.03
CA ARG A 321 -29.68 -7.37 -10.75
C ARG A 321 -29.85 -8.75 -10.11
N LEU A 322 -28.75 -9.45 -9.89
CA LEU A 322 -28.75 -10.69 -9.14
C LEU A 322 -28.59 -10.38 -7.65
N GLU A 323 -29.44 -10.96 -6.81
CA GLU A 323 -29.22 -10.93 -5.36
C GLU A 323 -28.13 -11.94 -5.00
N ALA A 324 -26.91 -11.45 -4.79
CA ALA A 324 -25.86 -12.23 -4.15
C ALA A 324 -25.99 -12.05 -2.63
N ARG A 325 -26.28 -13.14 -1.91
CA ARG A 325 -26.09 -13.14 -0.44
C ARG A 325 -24.59 -12.99 -0.16
N GLY A 326 -24.25 -12.20 0.86
CA GLY A 326 -22.87 -12.10 1.35
C GLY A 326 -22.27 -13.45 1.73
N LEU A 327 -21.04 -13.46 2.21
CA LEU A 327 -20.37 -14.67 2.72
C LEU A 327 -21.30 -15.42 3.67
N SER A 328 -21.54 -16.70 3.37
CA SER A 328 -22.23 -17.59 4.30
C SER A 328 -21.34 -17.75 5.56
N PRO A 329 -21.93 -18.02 6.74
CA PRO A 329 -21.12 -18.29 7.95
C PRO A 329 -20.07 -19.38 7.73
N LEU A 330 -20.40 -20.41 6.92
CA LEU A 330 -19.45 -21.45 6.55
C LEU A 330 -18.26 -20.89 5.74
N ALA A 331 -18.52 -20.07 4.72
CA ALA A 331 -17.46 -19.48 3.90
C ALA A 331 -16.59 -18.51 4.72
N ALA A 332 -17.20 -17.76 5.65
CA ALA A 332 -16.47 -16.93 6.59
C ALA A 332 -15.59 -17.76 7.54
N GLY A 333 -16.12 -18.90 8.04
CA GLY A 333 -15.36 -19.84 8.88
C GLY A 333 -14.19 -20.47 8.12
N VAL A 334 -14.38 -20.86 6.86
CA VAL A 334 -13.31 -21.37 6.00
C VAL A 334 -12.23 -20.30 5.77
N ALA A 335 -12.61 -19.07 5.46
CA ALA A 335 -11.68 -17.98 5.29
C ALA A 335 -10.86 -17.70 6.58
N ALA A 336 -11.53 -17.68 7.73
CA ALA A 336 -10.86 -17.52 9.02
C ALA A 336 -9.88 -18.69 9.32
N ALA A 337 -10.28 -19.92 8.99
CA ALA A 337 -9.40 -21.08 9.14
C ALA A 337 -8.14 -20.98 8.25
N PHE A 338 -8.28 -20.51 7.00
CA PHE A 338 -7.13 -20.26 6.12
C PHE A 338 -6.17 -19.21 6.69
N VAL A 339 -6.69 -18.11 7.23
CA VAL A 339 -5.88 -17.07 7.88
C VAL A 339 -5.16 -17.63 9.11
N ALA A 340 -5.86 -18.40 9.96
CA ALA A 340 -5.26 -19.04 11.12
C ALA A 340 -4.17 -20.04 10.74
N ILE A 341 -4.42 -20.90 9.75
CA ILE A 341 -3.42 -21.84 9.21
C ILE A 341 -2.22 -21.05 8.68
N ARG A 342 -2.44 -19.93 7.94
CA ARG A 342 -1.36 -19.10 7.43
C ARG A 342 -0.47 -18.54 8.56
N ALA A 343 -1.06 -18.12 9.67
CA ALA A 343 -0.31 -17.65 10.84
C ALA A 343 0.59 -18.72 11.47
N MET A 344 0.18 -20.00 11.36
CA MET A 344 0.91 -21.15 11.91
C MET A 344 1.98 -21.70 10.95
N MET A 345 1.89 -21.43 9.65
CA MET A 345 2.84 -21.94 8.66
C MET A 345 4.07 -21.03 8.58
N PRO A 346 5.30 -21.57 8.63
CA PRO A 346 6.50 -20.75 8.43
C PRO A 346 6.50 -20.10 7.05
N ILE A 347 7.09 -18.92 6.95
CA ILE A 347 7.32 -18.25 5.69
C ILE A 347 8.82 -18.04 5.48
N ALA A 348 9.30 -18.41 4.31
CA ALA A 348 10.67 -18.15 3.92
C ALA A 348 10.80 -16.72 3.39
N LEU A 349 11.63 -15.92 4.04
CA LEU A 349 11.98 -14.59 3.54
C LEU A 349 12.99 -14.74 2.38
N PRO A 350 12.81 -13.99 1.28
CA PRO A 350 13.83 -13.95 0.23
C PRO A 350 15.10 -13.32 0.80
N TYR A 351 16.25 -14.01 0.64
CA TYR A 351 17.54 -13.45 1.06
C TYR A 351 18.10 -12.56 -0.06
N ASN A 352 18.16 -11.27 0.18
CA ASN A 352 18.65 -10.26 -0.77
C ASN A 352 18.88 -8.92 -0.04
N SER A 353 19.10 -7.84 -0.79
CA SER A 353 19.34 -6.51 -0.22
C SER A 353 18.15 -5.91 0.55
N ALA A 354 16.92 -6.41 0.38
CA ALA A 354 15.75 -6.01 1.18
C ALA A 354 15.66 -6.80 2.51
N ASN A 355 16.22 -8.02 2.52
CA ASN A 355 16.24 -8.92 3.68
C ASN A 355 17.67 -9.44 3.94
N PRO A 356 18.63 -8.56 4.28
CA PRO A 356 20.05 -8.92 4.35
C PRO A 356 20.45 -9.47 5.72
N TRP A 357 19.67 -10.39 6.31
CA TRP A 357 19.83 -10.83 7.70
C TRP A 357 21.18 -11.49 7.97
N LYS A 358 21.72 -12.31 7.03
CA LYS A 358 23.05 -12.91 7.17
C LYS A 358 24.14 -11.85 7.09
N LEU A 359 24.01 -10.90 6.16
CA LEU A 359 24.94 -9.77 6.02
C LEU A 359 24.97 -8.92 7.30
N ILE A 360 23.81 -8.60 7.89
CA ILE A 360 23.71 -7.85 9.16
C ILE A 360 24.29 -8.67 10.33
N ALA A 361 24.09 -9.98 10.35
CA ALA A 361 24.67 -10.86 11.37
C ALA A 361 26.21 -10.88 11.32
N ALA A 362 26.80 -10.68 10.13
CA ALA A 362 28.25 -10.63 9.94
C ALA A 362 28.88 -9.29 10.37
N VAL A 363 28.08 -8.26 10.76
CA VAL A 363 28.59 -6.99 11.27
C VAL A 363 29.23 -7.21 12.65
N PRO A 364 30.53 -6.89 12.82
CA PRO A 364 31.21 -6.94 14.12
C PRO A 364 30.47 -6.14 15.19
N ALA A 365 30.46 -6.65 16.42
CA ALA A 365 29.69 -6.06 17.53
C ALA A 365 30.09 -4.61 17.81
N GLU A 366 31.38 -4.29 17.71
CA GLU A 366 31.96 -2.97 17.90
C GLU A 366 31.52 -1.92 16.86
N LEU A 367 31.10 -2.36 15.68
CA LEU A 367 30.62 -1.47 14.61
C LEU A 367 29.12 -1.14 14.74
N ARG A 368 28.36 -1.98 15.44
CA ARG A 368 26.88 -1.84 15.49
C ARG A 368 26.43 -0.52 16.11
N SER A 369 27.19 0.04 17.03
CA SER A 369 26.92 1.33 17.67
C SER A 369 27.51 2.54 16.95
N GLN A 370 28.35 2.30 15.94
CA GLN A 370 29.03 3.36 15.19
C GLN A 370 28.22 3.85 14.00
N PRO A 371 28.42 5.12 13.54
CA PRO A 371 27.72 5.66 12.38
C PRO A 371 28.02 4.89 11.10
N VAL A 372 26.95 4.40 10.44
CA VAL A 372 27.00 3.57 9.24
C VAL A 372 26.51 4.31 8.00
N LEU A 373 27.18 4.16 6.87
CA LEU A 373 26.63 4.50 5.56
C LEU A 373 25.93 3.26 5.00
N ASN A 374 24.61 3.26 4.90
CA ASN A 374 23.84 2.09 4.48
C ASN A 374 23.09 2.30 3.17
N GLY A 375 22.79 1.19 2.49
CA GLY A 375 21.83 1.18 1.38
C GLY A 375 20.43 1.59 1.84
N TYR A 376 19.71 2.40 1.06
CA TYR A 376 18.39 2.95 1.40
C TYR A 376 17.41 1.86 1.88
N GLY A 377 17.23 0.80 1.09
CA GLY A 377 16.33 -0.31 1.45
C GLY A 377 16.87 -1.23 2.56
N MET A 378 18.13 -1.05 3.00
CA MET A 378 18.71 -1.78 4.13
C MET A 378 18.44 -1.08 5.48
N GLY A 379 17.99 0.18 5.46
CA GLY A 379 17.74 0.96 6.68
C GLY A 379 16.72 0.31 7.61
N GLY A 380 15.60 -0.18 7.08
CA GLY A 380 14.58 -0.86 7.87
C GLY A 380 15.11 -2.12 8.58
N PRO A 381 15.74 -3.08 7.88
CA PRO A 381 16.40 -4.22 8.51
C PRO A 381 17.45 -3.85 9.57
N LEU A 382 18.21 -2.78 9.37
CA LEU A 382 19.14 -2.27 10.38
C LEU A 382 18.41 -1.80 11.64
N ILE A 383 17.33 -1.01 11.48
CA ILE A 383 16.49 -0.54 12.59
C ILE A 383 15.96 -1.73 13.40
N LEU A 384 15.38 -2.72 12.73
CA LEU A 384 14.83 -3.92 13.39
C LEU A 384 15.91 -4.75 14.07
N SER A 385 17.19 -4.63 13.62
CA SER A 385 18.36 -5.26 14.23
C SER A 385 19.04 -4.41 15.32
N GLY A 386 18.45 -3.26 15.70
CA GLY A 386 18.99 -2.34 16.72
C GLY A 386 20.17 -1.48 16.24
N ILE A 387 20.40 -1.37 14.93
CA ILE A 387 21.46 -0.53 14.34
C ILE A 387 20.81 0.73 13.78
N ARG A 388 21.32 1.90 14.19
CA ARG A 388 20.81 3.21 13.74
C ARG A 388 21.33 3.52 12.33
N PRO A 389 20.44 3.63 11.29
CA PRO A 389 20.89 3.87 9.92
C PRO A 389 21.21 5.34 9.65
N TYR A 390 21.96 5.58 8.55
CA TYR A 390 22.10 6.89 7.93
C TYR A 390 20.80 7.36 7.28
N VAL A 391 20.12 6.43 6.59
CA VAL A 391 18.89 6.68 5.84
C VAL A 391 18.07 5.38 5.79
N ASP A 392 16.76 5.52 5.72
CA ASP A 392 15.80 4.40 5.55
C ASP A 392 14.60 4.83 4.69
N GLY A 393 13.60 3.95 4.54
CA GLY A 393 12.43 4.15 3.70
C GLY A 393 11.53 5.32 4.05
N ARG A 394 11.73 5.99 5.19
CA ARG A 394 10.97 7.20 5.61
C ARG A 394 11.50 8.47 4.95
N GLY A 395 11.65 8.42 3.62
CA GLY A 395 12.26 9.50 2.84
C GLY A 395 11.61 10.87 3.02
N ASP A 396 10.29 10.89 3.22
CA ASP A 396 9.51 12.10 3.48
C ASP A 396 9.92 12.83 4.77
N MET A 397 10.40 12.08 5.78
CA MET A 397 10.90 12.63 7.03
C MET A 397 12.24 13.33 6.84
N TYR A 398 13.18 12.73 6.08
CA TYR A 398 14.53 13.26 5.91
C TYR A 398 14.59 14.53 5.07
N GLY A 399 13.57 14.78 4.23
CA GLY A 399 13.52 15.92 3.33
C GLY A 399 14.54 15.86 2.18
N ASP A 400 14.45 16.85 1.29
CA ASP A 400 15.22 16.86 0.04
C ASP A 400 16.74 16.95 0.27
N GLU A 401 17.21 17.76 1.23
CA GLU A 401 18.65 17.97 1.45
C GLU A 401 19.40 16.66 1.70
N LEU A 402 18.90 15.84 2.65
CA LEU A 402 19.60 14.61 3.02
C LEU A 402 19.45 13.55 1.92
N VAL A 403 18.27 13.40 1.33
CA VAL A 403 18.03 12.34 0.33
C VAL A 403 18.72 12.65 -1.00
N VAL A 404 18.70 13.90 -1.46
CA VAL A 404 19.44 14.32 -2.66
C VAL A 404 20.96 14.22 -2.40
N GLY A 405 21.44 14.64 -1.23
CA GLY A 405 22.84 14.45 -0.83
C GLY A 405 23.25 12.97 -0.82
N TYR A 406 22.42 12.10 -0.26
CA TYR A 406 22.62 10.65 -0.27
C TYR A 406 22.67 10.10 -1.71
N ARG A 407 21.78 10.59 -2.60
CA ARG A 407 21.78 10.17 -4.00
C ARG A 407 23.11 10.50 -4.69
N ARG A 408 23.69 11.69 -4.46
CA ARG A 408 25.00 12.05 -4.99
C ARG A 408 26.09 11.09 -4.53
N ILE A 409 26.06 10.68 -3.25
CA ILE A 409 26.99 9.68 -2.70
C ILE A 409 26.87 8.36 -3.45
N ILE A 410 25.64 7.85 -3.69
CA ILE A 410 25.42 6.59 -4.43
C ILE A 410 25.95 6.70 -5.87
N ASP A 411 25.80 7.87 -6.51
CA ASP A 411 26.25 8.11 -7.88
C ASP A 411 27.76 8.29 -7.99
N GLY A 412 28.51 8.19 -6.85
CA GLY A 412 29.97 8.21 -6.83
C GLY A 412 30.59 9.61 -6.68
N ASP A 413 29.82 10.58 -6.16
CA ASP A 413 30.30 11.95 -5.88
C ASP A 413 31.24 11.95 -4.66
N ARG A 414 32.55 12.07 -4.88
CA ARG A 414 33.58 12.08 -3.85
C ARG A 414 33.41 13.23 -2.83
N PRO A 415 33.21 14.50 -3.24
CA PRO A 415 32.94 15.59 -2.31
C PRO A 415 31.74 15.35 -1.41
N ALA A 416 30.64 14.77 -1.95
CA ALA A 416 29.46 14.45 -1.15
C ALA A 416 29.75 13.36 -0.09
N LEU A 417 30.53 12.34 -0.45
CA LEU A 417 30.98 11.30 0.48
C LEU A 417 31.86 11.90 1.58
N ASP A 418 32.87 12.68 1.22
CA ASP A 418 33.81 13.29 2.17
C ASP A 418 33.09 14.24 3.15
N GLN A 419 32.12 15.01 2.65
CA GLN A 419 31.25 15.86 3.49
C GLN A 419 30.42 15.02 4.48
N ALA A 420 29.80 13.90 4.02
CA ALA A 420 29.01 13.02 4.89
C ALA A 420 29.87 12.33 5.94
N VAL A 421 31.06 11.86 5.56
CA VAL A 421 32.03 11.25 6.48
C VAL A 421 32.45 12.25 7.56
N HIS A 422 32.77 13.50 7.19
CA HIS A 422 33.16 14.54 8.14
C HIS A 422 31.98 14.95 9.05
N ARG A 423 30.80 15.19 8.46
CA ARG A 423 29.63 15.68 9.21
C ARG A 423 29.12 14.66 10.22
N TRP A 424 29.11 13.37 9.84
CA TRP A 424 28.44 12.30 10.60
C TRP A 424 29.38 11.29 11.25
N GLY A 425 30.70 11.42 11.03
CA GLY A 425 31.68 10.50 11.59
C GLY A 425 31.56 9.08 11.06
N LEU A 426 31.20 8.91 9.78
CA LEU A 426 30.95 7.57 9.20
C LEU A 426 32.21 6.70 9.30
N SER A 427 32.09 5.54 9.93
CA SER A 427 33.19 4.62 10.19
C SER A 427 33.08 3.30 9.42
N TRP A 428 31.89 2.93 8.98
CA TRP A 428 31.65 1.71 8.21
C TRP A 428 30.48 1.88 7.25
N ALA A 429 30.36 0.97 6.30
CA ALA A 429 29.27 0.96 5.33
C ALA A 429 28.70 -0.44 5.12
N ILE A 430 27.40 -0.54 4.87
CA ILE A 430 26.68 -1.75 4.44
C ILE A 430 25.85 -1.42 3.23
N LEU A 431 26.19 -1.98 2.07
CA LEU A 431 25.68 -1.55 0.77
C LEU A 431 25.20 -2.74 -0.07
N PRO A 432 24.10 -2.60 -0.83
CA PRO A 432 23.72 -3.60 -1.81
C PRO A 432 24.74 -3.64 -2.97
N ASN A 433 24.97 -4.81 -3.54
CA ASN A 433 25.96 -5.01 -4.63
C ASN A 433 25.69 -4.07 -5.84
N ARG A 434 24.42 -3.68 -6.09
CA ARG A 434 24.06 -2.79 -7.19
C ARG A 434 24.58 -1.33 -7.05
N TYR A 435 25.16 -0.96 -5.91
CA TYR A 435 25.75 0.38 -5.72
C TYR A 435 27.20 0.43 -6.18
N GLU A 436 27.48 -0.08 -7.38
CA GLU A 436 28.82 -0.25 -7.95
C GLU A 436 29.67 1.01 -7.91
N LYS A 437 29.09 2.17 -8.26
CA LYS A 437 29.80 3.46 -8.27
C LYS A 437 30.27 3.85 -6.86
N LEU A 438 29.42 3.69 -5.85
CA LEU A 438 29.75 3.98 -4.47
C LEU A 438 30.77 2.97 -3.95
N ILE A 439 30.62 1.69 -4.23
CA ILE A 439 31.55 0.64 -3.83
C ILE A 439 32.96 0.95 -4.38
N ALA A 440 33.07 1.24 -5.66
CA ALA A 440 34.34 1.63 -6.27
C ALA A 440 34.93 2.93 -5.71
N LEU A 441 34.06 3.87 -5.28
CA LEU A 441 34.51 5.09 -4.62
C LEU A 441 35.08 4.80 -3.22
N LEU A 442 34.43 3.95 -2.42
CA LEU A 442 34.91 3.56 -1.10
C LEU A 442 36.29 2.89 -1.19
N GLU A 443 36.48 1.94 -2.12
CA GLU A 443 37.75 1.27 -2.33
C GLU A 443 38.88 2.26 -2.68
N ARG A 444 38.62 3.17 -3.62
CA ARG A 444 39.58 4.26 -3.98
C ARG A 444 39.83 5.24 -2.86
N SER A 445 38.91 5.31 -1.87
CA SER A 445 39.04 6.18 -0.70
C SER A 445 39.72 5.48 0.49
N GLY A 446 40.25 4.28 0.31
CA GLY A 446 40.97 3.53 1.33
C GLY A 446 40.07 2.75 2.29
N TRP A 447 38.75 2.64 2.02
CA TRP A 447 37.89 1.76 2.82
C TRP A 447 38.19 0.30 2.53
N LYS A 448 38.22 -0.53 3.57
CA LYS A 448 38.55 -1.96 3.47
C LYS A 448 37.28 -2.81 3.53
N LYS A 449 37.09 -3.66 2.53
CA LYS A 449 36.04 -4.69 2.54
C LYS A 449 36.34 -5.74 3.60
N ILE A 450 35.37 -6.00 4.51
CA ILE A 450 35.51 -7.00 5.56
C ILE A 450 34.59 -8.22 5.35
N TYR A 451 33.49 -8.04 4.60
CA TYR A 451 32.55 -9.11 4.28
C TYR A 451 31.79 -8.79 3.00
N GLY A 452 31.25 -9.82 2.34
CA GLY A 452 30.34 -9.66 1.21
C GLY A 452 29.72 -10.97 0.77
N ASP A 453 28.47 -10.89 0.33
CA ASP A 453 27.68 -12.00 -0.19
C ASP A 453 26.69 -11.53 -1.27
N GLU A 454 25.67 -12.34 -1.59
CA GLU A 454 24.67 -12.03 -2.61
C GLU A 454 23.76 -10.82 -2.25
N ALA A 455 23.58 -10.52 -0.95
CA ALA A 455 22.76 -9.39 -0.50
C ALA A 455 23.52 -8.06 -0.55
N GLY A 456 24.86 -8.09 -0.35
CA GLY A 456 25.65 -6.87 -0.33
C GLY A 456 27.05 -7.04 0.23
N VAL A 457 27.64 -5.91 0.62
CA VAL A 457 29.02 -5.82 1.10
C VAL A 457 29.12 -4.95 2.34
N ILE A 458 30.12 -5.24 3.20
CA ILE A 458 30.47 -4.46 4.39
C ILE A 458 31.88 -3.90 4.22
N TYR A 459 32.02 -2.58 4.40
CA TYR A 459 33.31 -1.87 4.39
C TYR A 459 33.54 -1.17 5.73
N VAL A 460 34.80 -1.07 6.13
CA VAL A 460 35.27 -0.25 7.26
C VAL A 460 36.24 0.81 6.77
N ARG A 461 36.15 1.99 7.36
CA ARG A 461 37.09 3.05 7.12
C ARG A 461 38.36 2.78 7.93
N THR A 462 39.51 2.69 7.26
CA THR A 462 40.85 2.53 7.89
C THR A 462 41.45 3.88 8.25
#